data_062bc9b7ac3c7af0974655282aa7b8d5
#
_entry.id   062bc9b7ac3c7af0974655282aa7b8d5
#
_cell.length_a   1.000
_cell.length_b   1.000
_cell.length_c   1.000
_cell.angle_alpha   90.00
_cell.angle_beta   90.00
_cell.angle_gamma   90.00
#
_symmetry.space_group_name_H-M   'P 1'
#
loop_
_entity.id
_entity.type
_entity.pdbx_description
1 polymer ?
#
loop_
_entity_poly.entity_id
_entity_poly.type
_entity_poly.pdbx_seq_one_letter_code
_entity_poly.pdbx_strand_id
1 'polypeptide(L)'
;IRAIIFSAVGTCGQRCTTLRRVIAHDSIYDELTKQLKTHYKKIIIGNPLKEDVLVGPIINEEIFLKMQNVLNECKNKGGKIFGGEKIEINNCNGVYVTPAIVELDKPEEITKVETFAPILYILPYKKFDEAIKIQNDVPQGLASCIFSNDLLETEQFINQNGSDCG
;
A
#
# COMPACT_ATOMS: atom_id res chain seq x y z
N ILE A 1 -5.49 -2.31 -11.01
CA ILE A 1 -5.09 -3.43 -10.14
C ILE A 1 -3.61 -3.78 -10.34
N ARG A 2 -3.16 -4.14 -11.54
CA ARG A 2 -1.76 -4.60 -11.78
C ARG A 2 -0.71 -3.60 -11.32
N ALA A 3 -0.89 -2.31 -11.64
CA ALA A 3 0.03 -1.24 -11.23
C ALA A 3 0.09 -1.12 -9.70
N ILE A 4 -1.06 -1.15 -9.02
CA ILE A 4 -1.12 -1.10 -7.55
C ILE A 4 -0.36 -2.26 -6.93
N ILE A 5 -0.61 -3.50 -7.39
CA ILE A 5 0.06 -4.68 -6.84
C ILE A 5 1.56 -4.57 -7.01
N PHE A 6 2.03 -4.34 -8.24
CA PHE A 6 3.46 -4.23 -8.53
C PHE A 6 4.15 -3.16 -7.68
N SER A 7 3.53 -1.97 -7.57
CA SER A 7 4.09 -0.85 -6.82
C SER A 7 4.07 -1.07 -5.31
N ALA A 8 3.07 -1.78 -4.78
CA ALA A 8 2.90 -1.98 -3.35
C ALA A 8 3.72 -3.16 -2.80
N VAL A 9 3.82 -4.28 -3.56
CA VAL A 9 4.45 -5.50 -3.06
C VAL A 9 5.82 -5.78 -3.67
N GLY A 10 6.18 -5.11 -4.75
CA GLY A 10 7.50 -5.25 -5.38
C GLY A 10 8.61 -5.02 -4.35
N THR A 11 9.63 -5.91 -4.34
CA THR A 11 10.69 -5.90 -3.31
C THR A 11 10.17 -5.92 -1.87
N CYS A 12 9.04 -6.56 -1.64
CA CYS A 12 8.41 -6.69 -0.31
C CYS A 12 8.18 -5.33 0.38
N GLY A 13 7.75 -4.31 -0.38
CA GLY A 13 7.51 -2.97 0.17
C GLY A 13 8.76 -2.19 0.61
N GLN A 14 9.96 -2.65 0.23
CA GLN A 14 11.23 -2.11 0.71
C GLN A 14 11.92 -1.19 -0.31
N ARG A 15 11.14 -0.26 -0.90
CA ARG A 15 11.64 0.85 -1.72
C ARG A 15 11.12 2.17 -1.16
N CYS A 16 11.91 3.22 -1.27
CA CYS A 16 11.45 4.58 -0.95
C CYS A 16 10.22 5.00 -1.80
N THR A 17 10.11 4.47 -3.02
CA THR A 17 8.99 4.70 -3.95
C THR A 17 7.91 3.61 -3.90
N THR A 18 7.91 2.72 -2.91
CA THR A 18 6.82 1.74 -2.72
C THR A 18 5.49 2.46 -2.54
N LEU A 19 4.47 2.00 -3.24
CA LEU A 19 3.11 2.51 -3.06
C LEU A 19 2.61 2.18 -1.64
N ARG A 20 2.41 3.22 -0.85
CA ARG A 20 1.95 3.12 0.55
C ARG A 20 0.45 3.30 0.68
N ARG A 21 -0.12 4.22 -0.11
CA ARG A 21 -1.51 4.64 0.01
C ARG A 21 -2.21 4.61 -1.35
N VAL A 22 -3.38 4.01 -1.39
CA VAL A 22 -4.35 4.15 -2.48
C VAL A 22 -5.49 5.00 -1.96
N ILE A 23 -5.71 6.14 -2.58
CA ILE A 23 -6.83 7.05 -2.29
C ILE A 23 -7.86 6.79 -3.37
N ALA A 24 -8.95 6.11 -3.02
CA ALA A 24 -9.93 5.60 -3.98
C ALA A 24 -11.28 6.34 -3.83
N HIS A 25 -11.86 6.75 -4.97
CA HIS A 25 -13.20 7.31 -4.95
C HIS A 25 -14.20 6.29 -4.39
N ASP A 26 -15.15 6.73 -3.57
CA ASP A 26 -16.07 5.87 -2.83
C ASP A 26 -16.90 4.96 -3.74
N SER A 27 -17.23 5.41 -4.96
CA SER A 27 -17.97 4.59 -5.92
C SER A 27 -17.24 3.33 -6.40
N ILE A 28 -15.92 3.27 -6.28
CA ILE A 28 -15.11 2.11 -6.70
C ILE A 28 -14.40 1.42 -5.53
N TYR A 29 -14.45 2.01 -4.35
CA TYR A 29 -13.68 1.60 -3.18
C TYR A 29 -13.87 0.12 -2.82
N ASP A 30 -15.12 -0.32 -2.70
CA ASP A 30 -15.44 -1.70 -2.29
C ASP A 30 -14.99 -2.72 -3.34
N GLU A 31 -15.30 -2.46 -4.61
CA GLU A 31 -14.91 -3.38 -5.70
C GLU A 31 -13.39 -3.42 -5.89
N LEU A 32 -12.71 -2.27 -5.83
CA LEU A 32 -11.26 -2.17 -5.89
C LEU A 32 -10.61 -2.97 -4.77
N THR A 33 -11.07 -2.79 -3.54
CA THR A 33 -10.56 -3.47 -2.35
C THR A 33 -10.76 -4.99 -2.45
N LYS A 34 -11.93 -5.43 -2.87
CA LYS A 34 -12.24 -6.85 -3.10
C LYS A 34 -11.32 -7.47 -4.14
N GLN A 35 -11.13 -6.79 -5.26
CA GLN A 35 -10.22 -7.27 -6.31
C GLN A 35 -8.77 -7.32 -5.83
N LEU A 36 -8.29 -6.30 -5.14
CA LEU A 36 -6.94 -6.29 -4.57
C LEU A 36 -6.72 -7.48 -3.63
N LYS A 37 -7.64 -7.73 -2.70
CA LYS A 37 -7.55 -8.90 -1.80
C LYS A 37 -7.53 -10.23 -2.57
N THR A 38 -8.32 -10.34 -3.63
CA THR A 38 -8.36 -11.54 -4.48
C THR A 38 -7.01 -11.79 -5.16
N HIS A 39 -6.35 -10.73 -5.62
CA HIS A 39 -5.03 -10.84 -6.25
C HIS A 39 -3.92 -11.05 -5.21
N TYR A 40 -3.97 -10.40 -4.05
CA TYR A 40 -3.00 -10.60 -2.97
C TYR A 40 -2.93 -12.06 -2.50
N LYS A 41 -4.08 -12.77 -2.47
CA LYS A 41 -4.11 -14.22 -2.17
C LYS A 41 -3.33 -15.08 -3.18
N LYS A 42 -3.10 -14.57 -4.38
CA LYS A 42 -2.42 -15.31 -5.46
C LYS A 42 -0.94 -14.95 -5.59
N ILE A 43 -0.45 -14.02 -4.76
CA ILE A 43 0.95 -13.62 -4.79
C ILE A 43 1.81 -14.78 -4.31
N ILE A 44 2.77 -15.18 -5.16
CA ILE A 44 3.75 -16.20 -4.81
C ILE A 44 4.87 -15.55 -4.00
N ILE A 45 5.06 -16.04 -2.79
CA ILE A 45 6.06 -15.55 -1.84
C ILE A 45 7.10 -16.65 -1.66
N GLY A 46 8.38 -16.31 -1.72
CA GLY A 46 9.43 -17.31 -1.59
C GLY A 46 10.82 -16.81 -1.95
N ASN A 47 11.66 -17.75 -2.39
CA ASN A 47 13.01 -17.43 -2.83
C ASN A 47 12.97 -16.51 -4.07
N PRO A 48 13.45 -15.26 -3.98
CA PRO A 48 13.38 -14.29 -5.07
C PRO A 48 14.24 -14.62 -6.30
N LEU A 49 15.08 -15.67 -6.21
CA LEU A 49 15.83 -16.18 -7.36
C LEU A 49 15.01 -17.12 -8.26
N LYS A 50 13.77 -17.45 -7.88
CA LYS A 50 12.86 -18.24 -8.72
C LYS A 50 12.01 -17.28 -9.56
N GLU A 51 11.82 -17.63 -10.83
CA GLU A 51 11.14 -16.77 -11.82
C GLU A 51 9.67 -16.47 -11.50
N ASP A 52 8.98 -17.39 -10.83
CA ASP A 52 7.56 -17.26 -10.47
C ASP A 52 7.31 -16.54 -9.15
N VAL A 53 8.36 -16.20 -8.40
CA VAL A 53 8.26 -15.52 -7.10
C VAL A 53 8.21 -14.01 -7.28
N LEU A 54 7.12 -13.40 -6.83
CA LEU A 54 6.94 -11.95 -6.87
C LEU A 54 7.48 -11.26 -5.61
N VAL A 55 7.36 -11.92 -4.44
CA VAL A 55 7.69 -11.32 -3.14
C VAL A 55 8.73 -12.18 -2.42
N GLY A 56 9.89 -11.60 -2.17
CA GLY A 56 10.95 -12.17 -1.34
C GLY A 56 10.78 -11.86 0.15
N PRO A 57 11.83 -12.05 0.97
CA PRO A 57 11.78 -11.75 2.39
C PRO A 57 11.88 -10.25 2.67
N ILE A 58 11.40 -9.83 3.84
CA ILE A 58 11.80 -8.56 4.45
C ILE A 58 13.21 -8.69 5.06
N ILE A 59 13.86 -7.54 5.31
CA ILE A 59 15.29 -7.50 5.66
C ILE A 59 15.62 -8.27 6.96
N ASN A 60 14.77 -8.16 7.98
CA ASN A 60 15.01 -8.78 9.29
C ASN A 60 13.73 -8.87 10.14
N GLU A 61 13.86 -9.49 11.32
CA GLU A 61 12.80 -9.65 12.30
C GLU A 61 12.36 -8.31 12.93
N GLU A 62 13.26 -7.34 13.06
CA GLU A 62 12.95 -6.03 13.61
C GLU A 62 11.89 -5.30 12.76
N ILE A 63 12.04 -5.36 11.42
CA ILE A 63 11.06 -4.78 10.50
C ILE A 63 9.74 -5.55 10.56
N PHE A 64 9.77 -6.88 10.75
CA PHE A 64 8.55 -7.64 10.99
C PHE A 64 7.80 -7.16 12.24
N LEU A 65 8.49 -7.01 13.36
CA LEU A 65 7.89 -6.51 14.61
C LEU A 65 7.35 -5.08 14.43
N LYS A 66 8.10 -4.21 13.75
CA LYS A 66 7.60 -2.87 13.41
C LYS A 66 6.32 -2.94 12.57
N MET A 67 6.28 -3.83 11.57
CA MET A 67 5.09 -4.07 10.74
C MET A 67 3.90 -4.50 11.59
N GLN A 68 4.09 -5.46 12.51
CA GLN A 68 3.03 -5.94 13.41
C GLN A 68 2.50 -4.82 14.32
N ASN A 69 3.38 -3.99 14.86
CA ASN A 69 2.98 -2.85 15.71
C ASN A 69 2.11 -1.87 14.91
N VAL A 70 2.50 -1.55 13.67
CA VAL A 70 1.72 -0.68 12.78
C VAL A 70 0.35 -1.28 12.46
N LEU A 71 0.29 -2.57 12.12
CA LEU A 71 -0.97 -3.26 11.84
C LEU A 71 -1.90 -3.28 13.08
N ASN A 72 -1.35 -3.54 14.26
CA ASN A 72 -2.10 -3.50 15.52
C ASN A 72 -2.63 -2.08 15.82
N GLU A 73 -1.83 -1.04 15.59
CA GLU A 73 -2.29 0.33 15.74
C GLU A 73 -3.44 0.65 14.78
N CYS A 74 -3.31 0.27 13.51
CA CYS A 74 -4.39 0.42 12.53
C CYS A 74 -5.66 -0.29 12.97
N LYS A 75 -5.55 -1.52 13.49
CA LYS A 75 -6.68 -2.28 14.01
C LYS A 75 -7.36 -1.56 15.19
N ASN A 76 -6.59 -1.00 16.10
CA ASN A 76 -7.10 -0.23 17.26
C ASN A 76 -7.82 1.07 16.82
N LYS A 77 -7.50 1.59 15.63
CA LYS A 77 -8.16 2.73 14.99
C LYS A 77 -9.39 2.32 14.14
N GLY A 78 -9.81 1.07 14.20
CA GLY A 78 -10.95 0.54 13.46
C GLY A 78 -10.62 0.04 12.05
N GLY A 79 -9.35 -0.01 11.69
CA GLY A 79 -8.90 -0.52 10.39
C GLY A 79 -9.17 -2.01 10.22
N LYS A 80 -9.58 -2.40 9.02
CA LYS A 80 -9.73 -3.81 8.63
C LYS A 80 -8.43 -4.29 7.98
N ILE A 81 -7.82 -5.32 8.57
CA ILE A 81 -6.54 -5.86 8.13
C ILE A 81 -6.76 -7.13 7.31
N PHE A 82 -6.07 -7.24 6.20
CA PHE A 82 -5.97 -8.46 5.40
C PHE A 82 -4.50 -8.75 5.13
N GLY A 83 -4.01 -9.96 5.43
CA GLY A 83 -2.61 -10.34 5.33
C GLY A 83 -1.74 -9.80 6.47
N GLY A 84 -0.44 -9.79 6.27
CA GLY A 84 0.53 -9.30 7.25
C GLY A 84 1.10 -10.38 8.16
N GLU A 85 0.75 -11.64 7.93
CA GLU A 85 1.23 -12.77 8.74
C GLU A 85 2.65 -13.18 8.33
N LYS A 86 3.42 -13.65 9.32
CA LYS A 86 4.68 -14.34 9.08
C LYS A 86 4.40 -15.73 8.51
N ILE A 87 5.18 -16.12 7.51
CA ILE A 87 5.09 -17.45 6.90
C ILE A 87 6.46 -18.11 6.84
N GLU A 88 6.46 -19.44 6.89
CA GLU A 88 7.67 -20.23 6.69
C GLU A 88 7.76 -20.70 5.24
N ILE A 89 8.93 -20.57 4.65
CA ILE A 89 9.22 -21.04 3.30
C ILE A 89 10.26 -22.15 3.39
N ASN A 90 9.91 -23.32 2.90
CA ASN A 90 10.80 -24.49 2.92
C ASN A 90 12.15 -24.20 2.25
N ASN A 91 13.23 -24.57 2.92
CA ASN A 91 14.62 -24.39 2.46
C ASN A 91 15.03 -22.92 2.25
N CYS A 92 14.37 -21.98 2.92
CA CYS A 92 14.72 -20.56 2.88
C CYS A 92 14.93 -20.03 4.29
N ASN A 93 16.09 -19.44 4.54
CA ASN A 93 16.39 -18.73 5.79
C ASN A 93 16.11 -17.24 5.57
N GLY A 94 14.97 -16.78 6.04
CA GLY A 94 14.57 -15.38 5.90
C GLY A 94 13.25 -15.08 6.59
N VAL A 95 12.95 -13.81 6.75
CA VAL A 95 11.67 -13.39 7.33
C VAL A 95 10.68 -13.13 6.20
N TYR A 96 9.79 -14.09 5.98
CA TYR A 96 8.76 -13.99 4.94
C TYR A 96 7.43 -13.60 5.56
N VAL A 97 6.72 -12.70 4.88
CA VAL A 97 5.42 -12.19 5.33
C VAL A 97 4.45 -12.10 4.16
N THR A 98 3.18 -12.33 4.43
CA THR A 98 2.14 -12.01 3.46
C THR A 98 1.99 -10.49 3.38
N PRO A 99 1.92 -9.88 2.18
CA PRO A 99 1.63 -8.45 2.06
C PRO A 99 0.29 -8.10 2.68
N ALA A 100 0.24 -6.95 3.37
CA ALA A 100 -0.93 -6.49 4.07
C ALA A 100 -1.71 -5.42 3.28
N ILE A 101 -3.03 -5.49 3.33
CA ILE A 101 -3.95 -4.41 2.97
C ILE A 101 -4.63 -3.93 4.25
N VAL A 102 -4.64 -2.63 4.44
CA VAL A 102 -5.30 -1.95 5.57
C VAL A 102 -6.36 -1.03 5.02
N GLU A 103 -7.62 -1.32 5.30
CA GLU A 103 -8.75 -0.45 4.98
C GLU A 103 -9.02 0.50 6.15
N LEU A 104 -9.08 1.78 5.87
CA LEU A 104 -9.40 2.82 6.87
C LEU A 104 -10.48 3.73 6.30
N ASP A 105 -11.44 4.11 7.13
CA ASP A 105 -12.52 5.01 6.74
C ASP A 105 -12.06 6.46 6.55
N LYS A 106 -10.90 6.81 7.12
CA LYS A 106 -10.28 8.14 7.03
C LYS A 106 -8.76 8.03 7.19
N PRO A 107 -8.01 9.07 6.76
CA PRO A 107 -6.58 9.16 7.04
C PRO A 107 -6.29 9.16 8.54
N GLU A 108 -5.30 8.40 8.97
CA GLU A 108 -4.78 8.35 10.33
C GLU A 108 -3.28 8.67 10.31
N GLU A 109 -2.75 9.24 11.38
CA GLU A 109 -1.33 9.64 11.47
C GLU A 109 -0.37 8.46 11.17
N ILE A 110 -0.75 7.25 11.56
CA ILE A 110 0.04 6.05 11.27
C ILE A 110 0.24 5.81 9.76
N THR A 111 -0.68 6.28 8.90
CA THR A 111 -0.56 6.12 7.44
C THR A 111 0.50 7.03 6.82
N LYS A 112 0.99 8.01 7.59
CA LYS A 112 2.05 8.95 7.20
C LYS A 112 3.45 8.44 7.59
N VAL A 113 3.51 7.41 8.45
CA VAL A 113 4.77 6.84 8.93
C VAL A 113 5.28 5.78 7.97
N GLU A 114 6.54 5.90 7.56
CA GLU A 114 7.18 4.90 6.73
C GLU A 114 7.57 3.67 7.55
N THR A 115 7.00 2.51 7.18
CA THR A 115 7.31 1.23 7.85
C THR A 115 8.40 0.45 7.14
N PHE A 116 8.57 0.65 5.84
CA PHE A 116 9.50 -0.09 4.97
C PHE A 116 9.19 -1.59 4.91
N ALA A 117 7.91 -1.92 4.92
CA ALA A 117 7.33 -3.25 4.87
C ALA A 117 6.13 -3.26 3.91
N PRO A 118 5.64 -4.42 3.45
CA PRO A 118 4.59 -4.50 2.45
C PRO A 118 3.20 -4.23 3.06
N ILE A 119 2.92 -2.99 3.42
CA ILE A 119 1.63 -2.51 3.89
C ILE A 119 1.05 -1.54 2.87
N LEU A 120 -0.14 -1.81 2.37
CA LEU A 120 -0.92 -0.92 1.52
C LEU A 120 -2.13 -0.40 2.27
N TYR A 121 -2.21 0.91 2.48
CA TYR A 121 -3.40 1.57 3.00
C TYR A 121 -4.38 1.89 1.88
N ILE A 122 -5.67 1.65 2.09
CA ILE A 122 -6.74 2.06 1.17
C ILE A 122 -7.64 3.03 1.91
N LEU A 123 -7.76 4.24 1.36
CA LEU A 123 -8.48 5.38 1.93
C LEU A 123 -9.57 5.83 0.96
N PRO A 124 -10.83 5.99 1.41
CA PRO A 124 -11.88 6.50 0.56
C PRO A 124 -11.82 8.04 0.44
N TYR A 125 -12.35 8.56 -0.68
CA TYR A 125 -12.68 9.97 -0.83
C TYR A 125 -13.97 10.16 -1.63
N LYS A 126 -14.62 11.31 -1.49
CA LYS A 126 -15.85 11.67 -2.22
C LYS A 126 -15.65 12.79 -3.22
N LYS A 127 -14.84 13.78 -2.88
CA LYS A 127 -14.54 14.93 -3.74
C LYS A 127 -13.06 14.94 -4.08
N PHE A 128 -12.71 15.26 -5.30
CA PHE A 128 -11.33 15.22 -5.76
C PHE A 128 -10.39 16.11 -4.91
N ASP A 129 -10.86 17.28 -4.46
CA ASP A 129 -10.08 18.14 -3.55
C ASP A 129 -9.71 17.45 -2.23
N GLU A 130 -10.53 16.51 -1.75
CA GLU A 130 -10.20 15.71 -0.57
C GLU A 130 -9.06 14.75 -0.89
N ALA A 131 -9.08 14.13 -2.09
CA ALA A 131 -8.00 13.24 -2.52
C ALA A 131 -6.66 13.99 -2.59
N ILE A 132 -6.62 15.19 -3.15
CA ILE A 132 -5.41 16.03 -3.21
C ILE A 132 -4.93 16.38 -1.80
N LYS A 133 -5.84 16.77 -0.88
CA LYS A 133 -5.46 17.04 0.52
C LYS A 133 -4.87 15.81 1.20
N ILE A 134 -5.49 14.64 1.07
CA ILE A 134 -4.98 13.39 1.63
C ILE A 134 -3.62 13.04 1.00
N GLN A 135 -3.47 13.24 -0.31
CA GLN A 135 -2.23 12.98 -1.04
C GLN A 135 -1.08 13.83 -0.50
N ASN A 136 -1.32 15.12 -0.26
CA ASN A 136 -0.27 16.05 0.13
C ASN A 136 -0.04 16.11 1.66
N ASP A 137 -0.91 15.49 2.47
CA ASP A 137 -0.79 15.48 3.94
C ASP A 137 0.20 14.40 4.43
N VAL A 138 1.43 14.45 3.91
CA VAL A 138 2.55 13.58 4.32
C VAL A 138 3.86 14.34 4.18
N PRO A 139 4.90 14.00 4.98
CA PRO A 139 6.21 14.62 4.85
C PRO A 139 7.01 14.14 3.62
N GLN A 140 6.62 13.01 3.02
CA GLN A 140 7.31 12.44 1.87
C GLN A 140 6.68 12.94 0.55
N GLY A 141 7.51 13.05 -0.49
CA GLY A 141 7.08 13.51 -1.80
C GLY A 141 7.92 12.90 -2.93
N LEU A 142 8.02 11.56 -3.01
CA LEU A 142 8.89 10.89 -3.99
C LEU A 142 8.18 10.49 -5.27
N ALA A 143 6.98 9.95 -5.17
CA ALA A 143 6.23 9.48 -6.32
C ALA A 143 4.73 9.44 -6.04
N SER A 144 3.96 9.92 -7.00
CA SER A 144 2.51 9.77 -7.01
C SER A 144 2.01 9.51 -8.43
N CYS A 145 0.79 9.01 -8.57
CA CYS A 145 0.13 8.90 -9.87
C CYS A 145 -1.38 8.96 -9.70
N ILE A 146 -2.05 9.38 -10.77
CA ILE A 146 -3.50 9.41 -10.87
C ILE A 146 -3.98 8.41 -11.92
N PHE A 147 -5.12 7.77 -11.65
CA PHE A 147 -5.89 6.99 -12.60
C PHE A 147 -7.28 7.60 -12.68
N SER A 148 -7.54 8.43 -13.67
CA SER A 148 -8.83 9.06 -13.92
C SER A 148 -9.11 9.13 -15.42
N ASN A 149 -10.40 9.06 -15.79
CA ASN A 149 -10.87 9.34 -17.15
C ASN A 149 -11.35 10.80 -17.28
N ASP A 150 -11.32 11.56 -16.19
CA ASP A 150 -11.68 12.99 -16.18
C ASP A 150 -10.42 13.83 -16.43
N LEU A 151 -10.43 14.58 -17.53
CA LEU A 151 -9.32 15.44 -17.90
C LEU A 151 -9.11 16.58 -16.88
N LEU A 152 -10.18 17.11 -16.30
CA LEU A 152 -10.07 18.19 -15.31
C LEU A 152 -9.39 17.71 -14.02
N GLU A 153 -9.73 16.50 -13.56
CA GLU A 153 -9.03 15.88 -12.40
C GLU A 153 -7.55 15.66 -12.72
N THR A 154 -7.23 15.19 -13.92
CA THR A 154 -5.85 14.96 -14.34
C THR A 154 -5.07 16.27 -14.38
N GLU A 155 -5.61 17.31 -15.00
CA GLU A 155 -5.00 18.65 -15.04
C GLU A 155 -4.85 19.26 -13.63
N GLN A 156 -5.84 19.08 -12.78
CA GLN A 156 -5.77 19.53 -11.38
C GLN A 156 -4.68 18.77 -10.60
N PHE A 157 -4.51 17.48 -10.84
CA PHE A 157 -3.48 16.67 -10.18
C PHE A 157 -2.06 17.12 -10.53
N ILE A 158 -1.80 17.46 -11.79
CA ILE A 158 -0.44 17.81 -12.27
C ILE A 158 -0.10 19.30 -12.21
N ASN A 159 -1.06 20.17 -11.86
CA ASN A 159 -0.79 21.61 -11.75
C ASN A 159 -0.11 21.96 -10.41
N GLN A 160 0.29 23.23 -10.29
CA GLN A 160 1.00 23.74 -9.09
C GLN A 160 0.24 23.61 -7.76
N ASN A 161 -1.08 23.45 -7.80
CA ASN A 161 -1.94 23.25 -6.62
C ASN A 161 -2.39 21.81 -6.45
N GLY A 162 -1.88 20.92 -7.30
CA GLY A 162 -2.21 19.50 -7.33
C GLY A 162 -1.36 18.65 -6.42
N SER A 163 -0.91 17.50 -6.93
CA SER A 163 -0.03 16.63 -6.18
C SER A 163 1.33 17.28 -5.95
N ASP A 164 1.83 17.15 -4.72
CA ASP A 164 3.14 17.68 -4.29
C ASP A 164 4.31 17.04 -5.06
N CYS A 165 4.10 15.84 -5.60
CA CYS A 165 5.00 15.21 -6.56
C CYS A 165 4.22 14.33 -7.54
N GLY A 166 4.77 14.13 -8.70
CA GLY A 166 4.16 13.33 -9.75
C GLY A 166 5.17 12.52 -10.54
#